data_a005a43b11efa011b377d9574c32e18e
#
_entry.id   a005a43b11efa011b377d9574c32e18e
#
_cell.length_a   1.000
_cell.length_b   1.000
_cell.length_c   1.000
_cell.angle_alpha   90.00
_cell.angle_beta   90.00
_cell.angle_gamma   90.00
#
_symmetry.space_group_name_H-M   'P 1'
#
loop_
_entity.id
_entity.type
_entity.pdbx_description
1 polymer ?
#
loop_
_entity_poly.entity_id
_entity_poly.type
_entity_poly.pdbx_seq_one_letter_code
_entity_poly.pdbx_strand_id
1 'polypeptide(L)'
;MGDLDNQWKLFFGGGNGNAEDNVISSDEEENEEDPGDVDNEMNDESLKLTEKTRPVCSELYISTKTKIAYLNSKIDIYDAFWKLPIIKYYIQSEGPIKKQMKFSTSSQDELNEIESQLKNQYCVNQYVIEHIENPDGRIKFKDQRKISIGISKKDITSYRIKQKRAFFNCFVVIFRVLDEDDETFKEMHVKVFNTGKLEMPGIKSDVMMKRLQTLIIQFLEPLVGDGLKFQEKSETVLINSNFRCGYYINRDVLYRVLKFKYRINCNYDACSYPGIQCKFFYDINLDEQTGQPPVGEEGRKQSKYLEISFMIFRTGSVLVVGKCNEDVLFKIYDFIKKMLETEYMTIGKCLVPKHIDVEKKRISKIRRKTITISK
;
A
#
# COMPACT_ATOMS: atom_id res chain seq x y z
N MET A 1 -13.93 17.33 0.32
CA MET A 1 -12.84 16.42 0.76
C MET A 1 -13.30 14.96 0.70
N GLY A 2 -13.69 14.47 -0.44
CA GLY A 2 -14.32 13.14 -0.60
C GLY A 2 -13.93 12.38 -1.84
N ASP A 3 -12.84 12.75 -2.53
CA ASP A 3 -12.68 12.27 -3.91
C ASP A 3 -11.31 11.66 -4.25
N LEU A 4 -10.31 11.74 -3.39
CA LEU A 4 -9.00 11.15 -3.63
C LEU A 4 -9.04 9.62 -3.67
N ASP A 5 -9.83 8.99 -2.79
CA ASP A 5 -10.02 7.53 -2.79
C ASP A 5 -10.79 7.04 -4.03
N ASN A 6 -11.70 7.87 -4.56
CA ASN A 6 -12.42 7.55 -5.80
C ASN A 6 -11.54 7.77 -7.05
N GLN A 7 -10.67 8.77 -7.04
CA GLN A 7 -9.70 9.00 -8.11
C GLN A 7 -8.64 7.89 -8.16
N TRP A 8 -8.19 7.38 -7.03
CA TRP A 8 -7.34 6.19 -6.96
C TRP A 8 -8.04 4.95 -7.54
N LYS A 9 -9.33 4.78 -7.25
CA LYS A 9 -10.14 3.68 -7.82
C LYS A 9 -10.30 3.81 -9.33
N LEU A 10 -10.53 5.01 -9.84
CA LEU A 10 -10.63 5.28 -11.27
C LEU A 10 -9.28 5.08 -11.99
N PHE A 11 -8.18 5.40 -11.33
CA PHE A 11 -6.85 5.24 -11.88
C PHE A 11 -6.42 3.75 -11.96
N PHE A 12 -6.76 2.94 -10.96
CA PHE A 12 -6.43 1.51 -10.90
C PHE A 12 -7.56 0.58 -11.37
N GLY A 13 -8.80 1.07 -11.53
CA GLY A 13 -10.01 0.28 -11.77
C GLY A 13 -10.58 0.30 -13.18
N GLY A 14 -9.87 0.76 -14.19
CA GLY A 14 -10.35 0.85 -15.57
C GLY A 14 -10.29 -0.47 -16.36
N GLY A 15 -10.88 -1.54 -15.84
CA GLY A 15 -11.08 -2.80 -16.56
C GLY A 15 -12.42 -3.41 -16.12
N ASN A 16 -13.40 -3.45 -17.04
CA ASN A 16 -14.66 -4.17 -16.88
C ASN A 16 -14.39 -5.66 -16.64
N GLY A 17 -14.69 -6.13 -15.47
CA GLY A 17 -14.66 -7.54 -15.10
C GLY A 17 -14.50 -7.64 -13.61
N ASN A 18 -15.45 -8.22 -12.89
CA ASN A 18 -15.52 -8.50 -11.47
C ASN A 18 -14.15 -8.64 -10.79
N ALA A 19 -13.42 -7.55 -10.69
CA ALA A 19 -12.19 -7.43 -9.92
C ALA A 19 -12.62 -6.88 -8.56
N GLU A 20 -12.67 -7.76 -7.58
CA GLU A 20 -12.71 -7.39 -6.18
C GLU A 20 -11.64 -6.32 -5.91
N ASP A 21 -12.07 -5.17 -5.42
CA ASP A 21 -11.26 -3.99 -5.12
C ASP A 21 -10.01 -4.38 -4.30
N ASN A 22 -8.88 -4.57 -4.96
CA ASN A 22 -7.58 -4.68 -4.33
C ASN A 22 -7.16 -3.30 -3.85
N VAL A 23 -7.66 -2.87 -2.70
CA VAL A 23 -7.16 -1.69 -2.01
C VAL A 23 -5.81 -2.04 -1.42
N ILE A 24 -4.77 -1.62 -2.11
CA ILE A 24 -3.39 -1.69 -1.67
C ILE A 24 -3.24 -0.79 -0.45
N SER A 25 -3.06 -1.37 0.72
CA SER A 25 -2.58 -0.64 1.87
C SER A 25 -1.05 -0.58 1.80
N SER A 26 -0.52 0.33 0.99
CA SER A 26 0.88 0.74 1.12
C SER A 26 0.99 1.63 2.36
N ASP A 27 1.17 1.02 3.51
CA ASP A 27 1.30 1.72 4.78
C ASP A 27 2.74 2.21 5.05
N GLU A 28 3.63 2.11 4.07
CA GLU A 28 4.97 2.71 4.11
C GLU A 28 5.06 3.89 3.13
N GLU A 29 4.17 4.88 3.27
CA GLU A 29 4.50 6.23 2.86
C GLU A 29 5.39 6.80 3.97
N GLU A 30 6.71 6.80 3.76
CA GLU A 30 7.58 7.79 4.37
C GLU A 30 6.94 9.15 4.05
N ASN A 31 6.42 9.83 5.10
CA ASN A 31 5.92 11.19 4.97
C ASN A 31 7.12 12.10 4.65
N GLU A 32 7.53 12.19 3.39
CA GLU A 32 8.21 13.36 2.90
C GLU A 32 7.13 14.46 2.88
N GLU A 33 7.01 15.21 3.97
CA GLU A 33 6.27 16.48 3.98
C GLU A 33 6.98 17.37 2.96
N ASP A 34 6.35 17.53 1.80
CA ASP A 34 6.77 18.53 0.81
C ASP A 34 6.65 19.93 1.48
N PRO A 35 7.74 20.64 1.74
CA PRO A 35 7.64 21.99 2.24
C PRO A 35 7.00 22.82 1.14
N GLY A 36 5.79 23.30 1.40
CA GLY A 36 4.90 24.01 0.48
C GLY A 36 5.63 24.96 -0.46
N ASP A 37 5.23 24.93 -1.73
CA ASP A 37 5.68 25.84 -2.78
C ASP A 37 5.46 27.29 -2.36
N VAL A 38 6.51 27.97 -1.94
CA VAL A 38 6.56 29.42 -1.90
C VAL A 38 7.36 29.83 -3.13
N ASP A 39 6.64 30.13 -4.21
CA ASP A 39 7.20 30.76 -5.39
C ASP A 39 7.66 32.18 -5.04
N ASN A 40 8.92 32.31 -4.71
CA ASN A 40 9.62 33.59 -4.76
C ASN A 40 10.47 33.62 -6.01
N GLU A 41 9.99 34.32 -7.04
CA GLU A 41 10.80 34.76 -8.15
C GLU A 41 11.92 35.68 -7.62
N MET A 42 13.13 35.19 -7.56
CA MET A 42 14.33 36.02 -7.47
C MET A 42 15.24 35.68 -8.64
N ASN A 43 15.50 36.72 -9.44
CA ASN A 43 16.58 36.77 -10.43
C ASN A 43 17.88 36.34 -9.79
N ASP A 44 18.47 35.24 -10.28
CA ASP A 44 19.85 34.91 -9.94
C ASP A 44 20.57 34.27 -11.12
N GLU A 45 21.82 34.73 -11.35
CA GLU A 45 22.74 34.16 -12.33
C GLU A 45 23.13 32.75 -11.89
N SER A 46 22.41 31.79 -12.43
CA SER A 46 22.27 30.45 -11.97
C SER A 46 23.45 29.54 -12.32
N LEU A 47 23.73 28.64 -11.43
CA LEU A 47 24.38 27.35 -11.72
C LEU A 47 23.69 26.69 -12.93
N LYS A 48 24.28 26.82 -14.12
CA LYS A 48 23.73 26.21 -15.34
C LYS A 48 23.84 24.70 -15.24
N LEU A 49 22.74 24.02 -15.50
CA LEU A 49 22.76 22.59 -15.74
C LEU A 49 23.70 22.31 -16.92
N THR A 50 24.56 21.33 -16.80
CA THR A 50 25.44 20.87 -17.88
C THR A 50 25.36 19.35 -17.96
N GLU A 51 25.52 18.77 -19.16
CA GLU A 51 25.55 17.31 -19.31
C GLU A 51 26.62 16.65 -18.45
N LYS A 52 27.75 17.35 -18.21
CA LYS A 52 28.85 16.85 -17.37
C LYS A 52 28.48 16.75 -15.89
N THR A 53 27.46 17.48 -15.43
CA THR A 53 26.98 17.48 -14.04
C THR A 53 25.73 16.61 -13.86
N ARG A 54 25.31 15.86 -14.88
CA ARG A 54 24.17 14.98 -14.77
C ARG A 54 24.40 13.90 -13.72
N PRO A 55 23.57 13.84 -12.65
CA PRO A 55 23.65 12.79 -11.66
C PRO A 55 23.30 11.42 -12.25
N VAL A 56 23.87 10.38 -11.69
CA VAL A 56 23.52 9.00 -12.04
C VAL A 56 22.29 8.58 -11.26
N CYS A 57 21.32 7.97 -11.94
CA CYS A 57 20.17 7.37 -11.28
C CYS A 57 20.62 6.25 -10.32
N SER A 58 20.00 6.16 -9.15
CA SER A 58 20.23 5.03 -8.26
C SER A 58 19.72 3.72 -8.87
N GLU A 59 20.19 2.60 -8.36
CA GLU A 59 19.62 1.30 -8.69
C GLU A 59 18.16 1.20 -8.21
N LEU A 60 17.40 0.33 -8.88
CA LEU A 60 16.04 0.03 -8.49
C LEU A 60 16.02 -0.77 -7.19
N TYR A 61 15.32 -0.26 -6.20
CA TYR A 61 15.10 -0.92 -4.92
C TYR A 61 13.67 -1.48 -4.86
N ILE A 62 13.52 -2.79 -4.69
CA ILE A 62 12.23 -3.43 -4.44
C ILE A 62 11.95 -3.31 -2.95
N SER A 63 11.02 -2.43 -2.57
CA SER A 63 10.69 -2.18 -1.17
C SER A 63 9.85 -3.29 -0.57
N THR A 64 8.78 -3.71 -1.26
CA THR A 64 7.89 -4.75 -0.76
C THR A 64 7.20 -5.51 -1.90
N LYS A 65 6.84 -6.77 -1.62
CA LYS A 65 5.99 -7.60 -2.48
C LYS A 65 4.71 -7.97 -1.75
N THR A 66 3.58 -7.97 -2.46
CA THR A 66 2.34 -8.57 -1.97
C THR A 66 2.23 -9.96 -2.58
N LYS A 67 2.20 -10.97 -1.71
CA LYS A 67 2.06 -12.36 -2.12
C LYS A 67 0.66 -12.88 -1.78
N ILE A 68 0.12 -13.69 -2.68
CA ILE A 68 -1.09 -14.50 -2.44
C ILE A 68 -0.67 -15.95 -2.32
N ALA A 69 -1.20 -16.61 -1.32
CA ALA A 69 -1.09 -18.05 -1.15
C ALA A 69 -2.47 -18.64 -0.84
N TYR A 70 -2.59 -19.95 -0.97
CA TYR A 70 -3.86 -20.64 -0.78
C TYR A 70 -3.68 -21.77 0.22
N LEU A 71 -4.62 -21.88 1.14
CA LEU A 71 -4.74 -23.05 2.01
C LEU A 71 -5.55 -24.13 1.30
N ASN A 72 -5.35 -25.37 1.70
CA ASN A 72 -6.06 -26.52 1.17
C ASN A 72 -7.51 -26.63 1.66
N SER A 73 -7.95 -25.77 2.58
CA SER A 73 -9.28 -25.78 3.18
C SER A 73 -9.93 -24.42 3.14
N LYS A 74 -11.28 -24.40 3.08
CA LYS A 74 -12.07 -23.17 3.33
C LYS A 74 -12.07 -22.87 4.81
N ILE A 75 -12.22 -21.58 5.14
CA ILE A 75 -12.20 -21.09 6.52
C ILE A 75 -13.56 -20.46 6.84
N ASP A 76 -14.17 -20.87 7.94
CA ASP A 76 -15.20 -20.06 8.56
C ASP A 76 -14.54 -18.86 9.24
N ILE A 77 -14.61 -17.71 8.56
CA ILE A 77 -13.92 -16.51 9.00
C ILE A 77 -14.50 -15.91 10.29
N TYR A 78 -15.79 -16.14 10.55
CA TYR A 78 -16.45 -15.67 11.78
C TYR A 78 -15.99 -16.49 12.97
N ASP A 79 -16.08 -17.81 12.86
CA ASP A 79 -15.64 -18.73 13.91
C ASP A 79 -14.12 -18.57 14.17
N ALA A 80 -13.31 -18.56 13.11
CA ALA A 80 -11.87 -18.33 13.21
C ALA A 80 -11.52 -16.97 13.83
N PHE A 81 -12.25 -15.90 13.50
CA PHE A 81 -12.02 -14.59 14.09
C PHE A 81 -12.20 -14.62 15.62
N TRP A 82 -13.29 -15.22 16.10
CA TRP A 82 -13.53 -15.26 17.54
C TRP A 82 -12.56 -16.17 18.29
N LYS A 83 -12.26 -17.34 17.77
CA LYS A 83 -11.41 -18.35 18.41
C LYS A 83 -9.91 -18.06 18.31
N LEU A 84 -9.43 -17.29 17.31
CA LEU A 84 -8.02 -17.00 17.15
C LEU A 84 -7.49 -16.26 18.38
N PRO A 85 -6.50 -16.81 19.11
CA PRO A 85 -5.92 -16.17 20.28
C PRO A 85 -5.09 -14.95 19.86
N ILE A 86 -5.06 -13.91 20.71
CA ILE A 86 -4.23 -12.72 20.52
C ILE A 86 -3.20 -12.65 21.63
N ILE A 87 -1.93 -12.54 21.22
CA ILE A 87 -0.81 -12.33 22.14
C ILE A 87 -0.82 -10.87 22.58
N LYS A 88 -0.76 -10.64 23.88
CA LYS A 88 -0.72 -9.29 24.44
C LYS A 88 0.55 -8.58 23.99
N TYR A 89 0.44 -7.31 23.61
CA TYR A 89 1.52 -6.58 22.92
C TYR A 89 2.84 -6.53 23.67
N TYR A 90 2.80 -6.50 25.01
CA TYR A 90 3.99 -6.47 25.86
C TYR A 90 4.73 -7.83 25.97
N ILE A 91 4.10 -8.92 25.52
CA ILE A 91 4.75 -10.24 25.52
C ILE A 91 5.60 -10.32 24.25
N GLN A 92 6.92 -10.46 24.44
CA GLN A 92 7.88 -10.58 23.33
C GLN A 92 7.89 -12.01 22.79
N SER A 93 6.87 -12.34 21.98
CA SER A 93 6.77 -13.63 21.29
C SER A 93 6.18 -13.46 19.90
N GLU A 94 6.46 -14.42 19.02
CA GLU A 94 5.89 -14.50 17.68
C GLU A 94 4.42 -14.96 17.76
N GLY A 95 3.62 -14.48 16.83
CA GLY A 95 2.23 -14.87 16.65
C GLY A 95 1.27 -13.70 16.44
N PRO A 96 -0.04 -13.94 16.48
CA PRO A 96 -1.04 -12.92 16.21
C PRO A 96 -1.15 -11.93 17.38
N ILE A 97 -0.96 -10.64 17.10
CA ILE A 97 -1.03 -9.55 18.08
C ILE A 97 -2.27 -8.69 17.93
N LYS A 98 -2.90 -8.73 16.74
CA LYS A 98 -4.13 -7.98 16.45
C LYS A 98 -4.93 -8.67 15.37
N LYS A 99 -6.25 -8.67 15.52
CA LYS A 99 -7.20 -9.13 14.50
C LYS A 99 -8.28 -8.08 14.25
N GLN A 100 -8.77 -7.99 13.01
CA GLN A 100 -9.77 -7.00 12.61
C GLN A 100 -10.75 -7.61 11.60
N MET A 101 -12.03 -7.32 11.78
CA MET A 101 -13.07 -7.78 10.85
C MET A 101 -14.23 -6.78 10.79
N LYS A 102 -14.96 -6.76 9.69
CA LYS A 102 -16.21 -6.03 9.55
C LYS A 102 -17.38 -6.96 9.83
N PHE A 103 -18.26 -6.53 10.71
CA PHE A 103 -19.50 -7.20 11.04
C PHE A 103 -20.69 -6.42 10.47
N SER A 104 -21.71 -7.15 10.05
CA SER A 104 -22.99 -6.57 9.66
C SER A 104 -24.09 -7.37 10.35
N THR A 105 -24.94 -6.70 11.11
CA THR A 105 -26.07 -7.28 11.82
C THR A 105 -27.37 -6.68 11.32
N SER A 106 -28.41 -7.50 11.33
CA SER A 106 -29.76 -7.15 10.89
C SER A 106 -30.77 -7.04 12.04
N SER A 107 -30.33 -7.38 13.25
CA SER A 107 -31.15 -7.29 14.46
C SER A 107 -30.33 -6.79 15.67
N GLN A 108 -31.03 -6.28 16.67
CA GLN A 108 -30.43 -5.88 17.94
C GLN A 108 -29.86 -7.07 18.71
N ASP A 109 -30.48 -8.25 18.58
CA ASP A 109 -30.04 -9.46 19.28
C ASP A 109 -28.67 -9.93 18.76
N GLU A 110 -28.47 -9.95 17.44
CA GLU A 110 -27.17 -10.24 16.83
C GLU A 110 -26.09 -9.24 17.31
N LEU A 111 -26.47 -7.97 17.43
CA LEU A 111 -25.54 -6.95 17.91
C LEU A 111 -25.17 -7.20 19.40
N ASN A 112 -26.15 -7.52 20.23
CA ASN A 112 -25.94 -7.82 21.66
C ASN A 112 -25.06 -9.06 21.85
N GLU A 113 -25.16 -10.05 20.97
CA GLU A 113 -24.30 -11.24 20.98
C GLU A 113 -22.85 -10.86 20.72
N ILE A 114 -22.60 -10.04 19.67
CA ILE A 114 -21.27 -9.52 19.36
C ILE A 114 -20.71 -8.73 20.55
N GLU A 115 -21.47 -7.84 21.14
CA GLU A 115 -21.05 -7.05 22.30
C GLU A 115 -20.75 -7.92 23.53
N SER A 116 -21.49 -8.98 23.72
CA SER A 116 -21.22 -9.96 24.77
C SER A 116 -19.89 -10.67 24.58
N GLN A 117 -19.57 -11.08 23.37
CA GLN A 117 -18.28 -11.72 23.04
C GLN A 117 -17.09 -10.76 23.21
N LEU A 118 -17.31 -9.46 23.06
CA LEU A 118 -16.25 -8.46 23.19
C LEU A 118 -15.87 -8.14 24.65
N LYS A 119 -16.76 -8.38 25.64
CA LYS A 119 -16.57 -7.97 27.04
C LYS A 119 -15.26 -8.48 27.66
N ASN A 120 -14.79 -9.67 27.25
CA ASN A 120 -13.60 -10.31 27.80
C ASN A 120 -12.39 -10.29 26.86
N GLN A 121 -12.45 -9.51 25.79
CA GLN A 121 -11.36 -9.44 24.81
C GLN A 121 -10.33 -8.36 25.15
N TYR A 122 -9.08 -8.63 24.80
CA TYR A 122 -7.97 -7.70 25.04
C TYR A 122 -7.97 -6.53 24.07
N CYS A 123 -8.00 -5.29 24.58
CA CYS A 123 -7.86 -4.06 23.78
C CYS A 123 -8.83 -4.00 22.59
N VAL A 124 -10.13 -3.97 22.89
CA VAL A 124 -11.17 -3.86 21.88
C VAL A 124 -11.30 -2.42 21.39
N ASN A 125 -11.38 -2.27 20.06
CA ASN A 125 -11.75 -1.01 19.41
C ASN A 125 -12.86 -1.29 18.40
N GLN A 126 -13.97 -0.56 18.54
CA GLN A 126 -15.13 -0.63 17.65
C GLN A 126 -15.25 0.68 16.86
N TYR A 127 -15.42 0.56 15.57
CA TYR A 127 -15.73 1.69 14.69
C TYR A 127 -17.04 1.42 13.96
N VAL A 128 -18.08 2.19 14.31
CA VAL A 128 -19.40 2.11 13.67
C VAL A 128 -19.32 2.79 12.30
N ILE A 129 -19.61 2.04 11.25
CA ILE A 129 -19.62 2.49 9.86
C ILE A 129 -21.01 3.02 9.50
N GLU A 130 -22.02 2.27 9.90
CA GLU A 130 -23.43 2.59 9.65
C GLU A 130 -24.27 1.97 10.78
N HIS A 131 -25.20 2.74 11.31
CA HIS A 131 -26.18 2.26 12.28
C HIS A 131 -27.54 2.86 11.94
N ILE A 132 -28.54 2.01 11.70
CA ILE A 132 -29.91 2.37 11.40
C ILE A 132 -30.79 1.62 12.39
N GLU A 133 -31.59 2.36 13.14
CA GLU A 133 -32.66 1.84 13.98
C GLU A 133 -33.93 2.69 13.68
N ASN A 134 -34.78 2.16 12.83
CA ASN A 134 -36.02 2.83 12.42
C ASN A 134 -37.14 1.81 12.20
N PRO A 135 -37.97 1.55 13.23
CA PRO A 135 -39.04 0.53 13.18
C PRO A 135 -40.04 0.77 12.05
N ASP A 136 -40.26 2.02 11.67
CA ASP A 136 -41.24 2.43 10.65
C ASP A 136 -40.61 2.55 9.25
N GLY A 137 -39.31 2.41 9.16
CA GLY A 137 -38.55 2.56 7.91
C GLY A 137 -38.54 1.27 7.05
N ARG A 138 -38.09 1.42 5.80
CA ARG A 138 -37.84 0.30 4.90
C ARG A 138 -36.80 -0.68 5.46
N ILE A 139 -35.77 -0.16 6.11
CA ILE A 139 -34.77 -0.92 6.85
C ILE A 139 -35.01 -0.64 8.32
N LYS A 140 -35.53 -1.65 9.04
CA LYS A 140 -35.88 -1.52 10.46
C LYS A 140 -34.65 -1.48 11.35
N PHE A 141 -33.64 -2.30 11.06
CA PHE A 141 -32.38 -2.37 11.77
C PHE A 141 -31.25 -2.74 10.83
N LYS A 142 -30.13 -2.06 10.95
CA LYS A 142 -28.88 -2.41 10.28
C LYS A 142 -27.72 -1.82 11.10
N ASP A 143 -26.80 -2.64 11.52
CA ASP A 143 -25.56 -2.18 12.10
C ASP A 143 -24.36 -2.73 11.33
N GLN A 144 -23.47 -1.86 10.93
CA GLN A 144 -22.21 -2.23 10.30
C GLN A 144 -21.06 -1.62 11.10
N ARG A 145 -20.21 -2.45 11.62
CA ARG A 145 -19.06 -2.00 12.40
C ARG A 145 -17.79 -2.77 12.10
N LYS A 146 -16.68 -2.11 12.22
CA LYS A 146 -15.36 -2.72 12.19
C LYS A 146 -14.91 -2.96 13.64
N ILE A 147 -14.62 -4.21 13.95
CA ILE A 147 -14.12 -4.63 15.25
C ILE A 147 -12.64 -4.94 15.13
N SER A 148 -11.86 -4.44 16.08
CA SER A 148 -10.42 -4.70 16.20
C SER A 148 -10.14 -5.18 17.61
N ILE A 149 -9.41 -6.29 17.74
CA ILE A 149 -8.99 -6.88 19.01
C ILE A 149 -7.47 -6.97 19.01
N GLY A 150 -6.81 -6.47 20.05
CA GLY A 150 -5.37 -6.40 20.14
C GLY A 150 -4.78 -5.07 19.66
N ILE A 151 -3.46 -4.91 19.77
CA ILE A 151 -2.71 -3.69 19.49
C ILE A 151 -1.57 -3.98 18.53
N SER A 152 -1.30 -3.08 17.60
CA SER A 152 -0.14 -3.07 16.71
C SER A 152 0.73 -1.83 16.93
N LYS A 153 1.98 -1.84 16.47
CA LYS A 153 2.88 -0.69 16.50
C LYS A 153 2.23 0.57 15.93
N LYS A 154 1.45 0.41 14.86
CA LYS A 154 0.75 1.52 14.22
C LYS A 154 -0.27 2.19 15.13
N ASP A 155 -0.97 1.44 15.98
CA ASP A 155 -1.92 2.01 16.95
C ASP A 155 -1.20 2.89 17.98
N ILE A 156 0.05 2.54 18.29
CA ILE A 156 0.90 3.28 19.23
C ILE A 156 1.51 4.52 18.60
N THR A 157 2.02 4.39 17.37
CA THR A 157 2.83 5.43 16.72
C THR A 157 2.03 6.38 15.84
N SER A 158 0.87 5.96 15.30
CA SER A 158 0.09 6.78 14.39
C SER A 158 -0.75 7.84 15.12
N TYR A 159 -0.60 9.10 14.69
CA TYR A 159 -1.41 10.23 15.18
C TYR A 159 -2.67 10.46 14.36
N ARG A 160 -2.71 9.96 13.12
CA ARG A 160 -3.83 10.15 12.20
C ARG A 160 -4.67 8.88 12.19
N ILE A 161 -5.91 8.97 12.62
CA ILE A 161 -6.89 7.90 12.46
C ILE A 161 -7.49 8.05 11.06
N LYS A 162 -6.94 7.31 10.09
CA LYS A 162 -7.59 7.16 8.79
C LYS A 162 -8.67 6.09 8.92
N GLN A 163 -9.90 6.46 8.58
CA GLN A 163 -11.00 5.50 8.49
C GLN A 163 -10.76 4.61 7.28
N LYS A 164 -10.36 3.37 7.51
CA LYS A 164 -10.16 2.40 6.43
C LYS A 164 -11.40 1.55 6.25
N ARG A 165 -11.83 1.39 5.00
CA ARG A 165 -12.88 0.43 4.65
C ARG A 165 -12.42 -0.98 5.05
N ALA A 166 -13.35 -1.86 5.38
CA ALA A 166 -13.09 -3.26 5.66
C ALA A 166 -14.00 -4.12 4.77
N PHE A 167 -13.55 -5.31 4.43
CA PHE A 167 -14.28 -6.27 3.62
C PHE A 167 -15.07 -7.22 4.52
N PHE A 168 -16.19 -7.78 4.01
CA PHE A 168 -17.00 -8.74 4.74
C PHE A 168 -16.52 -10.19 4.55
N ASN A 169 -15.80 -10.48 3.48
CA ASN A 169 -15.39 -11.82 3.09
C ASN A 169 -14.00 -12.21 3.61
N CYS A 170 -13.39 -11.37 4.43
CA CYS A 170 -12.10 -11.65 5.05
C CYS A 170 -11.96 -10.97 6.43
N PHE A 171 -11.07 -11.52 7.24
CA PHE A 171 -10.54 -10.81 8.40
C PHE A 171 -9.04 -10.60 8.25
N VAL A 172 -8.53 -9.57 8.92
CA VAL A 172 -7.11 -9.23 8.91
C VAL A 172 -6.50 -9.67 10.22
N VAL A 173 -5.37 -10.36 10.16
CA VAL A 173 -4.53 -10.66 11.32
C VAL A 173 -3.19 -9.95 11.15
N ILE A 174 -2.69 -9.36 12.22
CA ILE A 174 -1.33 -8.85 12.28
C ILE A 174 -0.52 -9.84 13.09
N PHE A 175 0.42 -10.48 12.42
CA PHE A 175 1.39 -11.39 13.04
C PHE A 175 2.66 -10.62 13.41
N ARG A 176 3.19 -10.90 14.57
CA ARG A 176 4.54 -10.52 14.94
C ARG A 176 5.47 -11.68 14.55
N VAL A 177 6.48 -11.37 13.76
CA VAL A 177 7.46 -12.32 13.23
C VAL A 177 8.85 -11.83 13.62
N LEU A 178 9.70 -12.71 14.12
CA LEU A 178 11.09 -12.39 14.41
C LEU A 178 11.88 -12.36 13.09
N ASP A 179 12.51 -11.24 12.86
CA ASP A 179 13.49 -11.08 11.77
C ASP A 179 14.84 -11.49 12.35
N GLU A 180 15.36 -12.61 11.87
CA GLU A 180 16.61 -13.20 12.38
C GLU A 180 17.83 -12.33 12.03
N ASP A 181 17.77 -11.58 10.92
CA ASP A 181 18.87 -10.71 10.48
C ASP A 181 19.06 -9.50 11.41
N ASP A 182 17.94 -8.89 11.81
CA ASP A 182 17.94 -7.67 12.65
C ASP A 182 17.72 -7.98 14.14
N GLU A 183 17.43 -9.22 14.51
CA GLU A 183 16.98 -9.62 15.85
C GLU A 183 15.79 -8.80 16.38
N THR A 184 14.96 -8.29 15.45
CA THR A 184 13.81 -7.43 15.76
C THR A 184 12.51 -8.07 15.34
N PHE A 185 11.43 -7.72 16.05
CA PHE A 185 10.09 -8.13 15.64
C PHE A 185 9.56 -7.22 14.53
N LYS A 186 9.09 -7.82 13.45
CA LYS A 186 8.37 -7.16 12.37
C LYS A 186 6.88 -7.53 12.44
N GLU A 187 6.02 -6.57 12.10
CA GLU A 187 4.57 -6.80 12.05
C GLU A 187 4.15 -7.07 10.61
N MET A 188 3.58 -8.25 10.37
CA MET A 188 3.15 -8.71 9.06
C MET A 188 1.62 -8.78 9.01
N HIS A 189 1.03 -8.13 8.03
CA HIS A 189 -0.41 -8.13 7.81
C HIS A 189 -0.81 -9.35 6.96
N VAL A 190 -1.84 -10.06 7.37
CA VAL A 190 -2.39 -11.20 6.64
C VAL A 190 -3.89 -11.01 6.53
N LYS A 191 -4.41 -10.94 5.31
CA LYS A 191 -5.85 -11.01 5.05
C LYS A 191 -6.22 -12.48 4.81
N VAL A 192 -7.13 -12.98 5.60
CA VAL A 192 -7.62 -14.37 5.55
C VAL A 192 -9.02 -14.36 4.96
N PHE A 193 -9.19 -14.95 3.79
CA PHE A 193 -10.47 -15.04 3.10
C PHE A 193 -11.17 -16.38 3.38
N ASN A 194 -12.49 -16.38 3.31
CA ASN A 194 -13.31 -17.57 3.52
C ASN A 194 -13.00 -18.72 2.54
N THR A 195 -12.43 -18.41 1.39
CA THR A 195 -12.01 -19.40 0.37
C THR A 195 -10.71 -20.13 0.71
N GLY A 196 -10.04 -19.76 1.80
CA GLY A 196 -8.68 -20.22 2.11
C GLY A 196 -7.57 -19.43 1.39
N LYS A 197 -7.93 -18.39 0.60
CA LYS A 197 -6.97 -17.44 0.03
C LYS A 197 -6.39 -16.59 1.14
N LEU A 198 -5.09 -16.37 1.07
CA LEU A 198 -4.35 -15.47 1.95
C LEU A 198 -3.68 -14.37 1.13
N GLU A 199 -3.78 -13.14 1.57
CA GLU A 199 -3.07 -12.01 0.98
C GLU A 199 -2.11 -11.43 2.03
N MET A 200 -0.85 -11.38 1.69
CA MET A 200 0.26 -10.99 2.57
C MET A 200 1.03 -9.85 1.94
N PRO A 201 0.66 -8.59 2.20
CA PRO A 201 1.41 -7.42 1.76
C PRO A 201 2.65 -7.20 2.61
N GLY A 202 3.65 -6.49 2.06
CA GLY A 202 4.82 -6.05 2.80
C GLY A 202 5.91 -7.12 2.95
N ILE A 203 5.89 -8.19 2.15
CA ILE A 203 6.93 -9.23 2.18
C ILE A 203 8.23 -8.67 1.60
N LYS A 204 9.32 -8.73 2.41
CA LYS A 204 10.66 -8.27 2.02
C LYS A 204 11.59 -9.41 1.61
N SER A 205 11.48 -10.57 2.28
CA SER A 205 12.32 -11.74 2.00
C SER A 205 11.52 -13.05 1.99
N ASP A 206 12.04 -14.05 1.28
CA ASP A 206 11.42 -15.36 1.24
C ASP A 206 11.59 -16.13 2.57
N VAL A 207 12.63 -15.83 3.35
CA VAL A 207 12.84 -16.39 4.68
C VAL A 207 11.70 -15.96 5.61
N MET A 208 11.44 -14.64 5.66
CA MET A 208 10.34 -14.08 6.45
C MET A 208 8.97 -14.60 5.99
N MET A 209 8.80 -14.78 4.67
CA MET A 209 7.57 -15.39 4.13
C MET A 209 7.35 -16.81 4.64
N LYS A 210 8.38 -17.65 4.62
CA LYS A 210 8.30 -19.04 5.13
C LYS A 210 8.00 -19.07 6.62
N ARG A 211 8.66 -18.18 7.40
CA ARG A 211 8.40 -18.07 8.83
C ARG A 211 6.96 -17.67 9.13
N LEU A 212 6.45 -16.67 8.41
CA LEU A 212 5.05 -16.25 8.51
C LEU A 212 4.09 -17.39 8.16
N GLN A 213 4.37 -18.16 7.10
CA GLN A 213 3.54 -19.30 6.71
C GLN A 213 3.48 -20.37 7.82
N THR A 214 4.63 -20.67 8.46
CA THR A 214 4.67 -21.60 9.61
C THR A 214 3.77 -21.12 10.74
N LEU A 215 3.86 -19.83 11.11
CA LEU A 215 3.01 -19.24 12.15
C LEU A 215 1.53 -19.27 11.78
N ILE A 216 1.19 -18.97 10.52
CA ILE A 216 -0.21 -19.03 10.05
C ILE A 216 -0.78 -20.43 10.26
N ILE A 217 -0.06 -21.49 9.85
CA ILE A 217 -0.53 -22.87 10.07
C ILE A 217 -0.66 -23.15 11.56
N GLN A 218 0.37 -22.87 12.34
CA GLN A 218 0.39 -23.12 13.79
C GLN A 218 -0.85 -22.54 14.52
N PHE A 219 -1.30 -21.35 14.11
CA PHE A 219 -2.42 -20.68 14.79
C PHE A 219 -3.79 -20.94 14.14
N LEU A 220 -3.85 -21.29 12.85
CA LEU A 220 -5.12 -21.57 12.17
C LEU A 220 -5.50 -23.05 12.15
N GLU A 221 -4.55 -23.97 12.12
CA GLU A 221 -4.84 -25.41 12.08
C GLU A 221 -5.73 -25.87 13.25
N PRO A 222 -5.51 -25.47 14.52
CA PRO A 222 -6.38 -25.85 15.62
C PRO A 222 -7.84 -25.32 15.49
N LEU A 223 -8.06 -24.34 14.61
CA LEU A 223 -9.36 -23.70 14.42
C LEU A 223 -10.11 -24.26 13.19
N VAL A 224 -9.38 -24.68 12.17
CA VAL A 224 -9.94 -25.12 10.88
C VAL A 224 -10.02 -26.64 10.80
N GLY A 225 -9.06 -27.33 11.39
CA GLY A 225 -8.98 -28.80 11.41
C GLY A 225 -7.60 -29.31 11.04
N ASP A 226 -7.32 -30.54 11.42
CA ASP A 226 -6.04 -31.19 11.22
C ASP A 226 -5.66 -31.32 9.74
N GLY A 227 -4.37 -31.19 9.45
CA GLY A 227 -3.85 -31.31 8.09
C GLY A 227 -3.98 -30.04 7.24
N LEU A 228 -4.15 -28.89 7.88
CA LEU A 228 -4.11 -27.59 7.20
C LEU A 228 -2.72 -27.34 6.64
N LYS A 229 -2.63 -27.04 5.35
CA LYS A 229 -1.35 -26.77 4.68
C LYS A 229 -1.53 -25.77 3.54
N PHE A 230 -0.44 -25.11 3.18
CA PHE A 230 -0.40 -24.30 1.98
C PHE A 230 -0.40 -25.20 0.73
N GLN A 231 -1.12 -24.75 -0.29
CA GLN A 231 -1.00 -25.28 -1.64
C GLN A 231 0.33 -24.80 -2.25
N GLU A 232 0.87 -25.53 -3.20
CA GLU A 232 2.10 -25.14 -3.92
C GLU A 232 1.92 -23.85 -4.73
N LYS A 233 0.69 -23.48 -5.02
CA LYS A 233 0.37 -22.26 -5.77
C LYS A 233 0.56 -21.01 -4.91
N SER A 234 1.54 -20.21 -5.25
CA SER A 234 1.71 -18.86 -4.71
C SER A 234 1.94 -17.87 -5.85
N GLU A 235 1.41 -16.66 -5.71
CA GLU A 235 1.50 -15.63 -6.74
C GLU A 235 1.99 -14.32 -6.11
N THR A 236 2.93 -13.64 -6.78
CA THR A 236 3.23 -12.24 -6.50
C THR A 236 2.25 -11.38 -7.29
N VAL A 237 1.39 -10.65 -6.60
CA VAL A 237 0.33 -9.85 -7.25
C VAL A 237 0.64 -8.37 -7.30
N LEU A 238 1.64 -7.93 -6.53
CA LEU A 238 2.08 -6.55 -6.54
C LEU A 238 3.53 -6.47 -6.12
N ILE A 239 4.30 -5.65 -6.83
CA ILE A 239 5.65 -5.24 -6.44
C ILE A 239 5.63 -3.73 -6.26
N ASN A 240 6.12 -3.26 -5.11
CA ASN A 240 6.44 -1.86 -4.87
C ASN A 240 7.94 -1.69 -4.98
N SER A 241 8.36 -0.74 -5.79
CA SER A 241 9.77 -0.43 -5.99
C SER A 241 9.98 1.07 -6.15
N ASN A 242 11.21 1.52 -5.90
CA ASN A 242 11.57 2.91 -6.06
C ASN A 242 13.03 3.07 -6.48
N PHE A 243 13.33 4.23 -7.05
CA PHE A 243 14.69 4.70 -7.31
C PHE A 243 14.72 6.23 -7.32
N ARG A 244 15.91 6.83 -7.39
CA ARG A 244 16.10 8.27 -7.46
C ARG A 244 16.90 8.65 -8.69
N CYS A 245 16.46 9.68 -9.43
CA CYS A 245 17.25 10.20 -10.56
C CYS A 245 18.42 11.12 -10.15
N GLY A 246 18.46 11.53 -8.86
CA GLY A 246 19.57 12.30 -8.31
C GLY A 246 19.47 13.81 -8.51
N TYR A 247 18.42 14.34 -9.12
CA TYR A 247 18.20 15.75 -9.34
C TYR A 247 16.74 16.16 -9.16
N TYR A 248 16.49 17.45 -8.94
CA TYR A 248 15.14 17.98 -8.83
C TYR A 248 14.51 18.18 -10.19
N ILE A 249 13.23 17.86 -10.29
CA ILE A 249 12.47 17.82 -11.54
C ILE A 249 11.46 18.96 -11.62
N ASN A 250 11.41 19.64 -12.77
CA ASN A 250 10.31 20.49 -13.17
C ASN A 250 9.14 19.61 -13.64
N ARG A 251 8.15 19.38 -12.78
CA ARG A 251 7.02 18.48 -13.04
C ARG A 251 6.16 18.93 -14.20
N ASP A 252 5.94 20.23 -14.39
CA ASP A 252 5.11 20.78 -15.48
C ASP A 252 5.75 20.50 -16.85
N VAL A 253 7.06 20.71 -16.94
CA VAL A 253 7.81 20.41 -18.17
C VAL A 253 7.84 18.91 -18.40
N LEU A 254 8.16 18.11 -17.39
CA LEU A 254 8.19 16.64 -17.52
C LEU A 254 6.81 16.08 -17.92
N TYR A 255 5.71 16.59 -17.35
CA TYR A 255 4.36 16.18 -17.75
C TYR A 255 4.11 16.37 -19.24
N ARG A 256 4.52 17.52 -19.79
CA ARG A 256 4.40 17.78 -21.25
C ARG A 256 5.27 16.84 -22.07
N VAL A 257 6.50 16.59 -21.64
CA VAL A 257 7.42 15.64 -22.28
C VAL A 257 6.82 14.23 -22.28
N LEU A 258 6.36 13.74 -21.15
CA LEU A 258 5.73 12.42 -21.04
C LEU A 258 4.50 12.31 -21.96
N LYS A 259 3.61 13.30 -21.92
CA LYS A 259 2.34 13.28 -22.64
C LYS A 259 2.48 13.44 -24.14
N PHE A 260 3.32 14.36 -24.59
CA PHE A 260 3.39 14.74 -26.03
C PHE A 260 4.58 14.12 -26.78
N LYS A 261 5.75 14.00 -26.14
CA LYS A 261 6.93 13.39 -26.77
C LYS A 261 6.91 11.87 -26.67
N TYR A 262 6.73 11.34 -25.44
CA TYR A 262 6.71 9.90 -25.20
C TYR A 262 5.33 9.27 -25.34
N ARG A 263 4.25 10.06 -25.39
CA ARG A 263 2.85 9.61 -25.49
C ARG A 263 2.45 8.63 -24.38
N ILE A 264 3.03 8.80 -23.21
CA ILE A 264 2.71 8.02 -22.01
C ILE A 264 1.37 8.51 -21.44
N ASN A 265 0.53 7.58 -21.02
CA ASN A 265 -0.68 7.92 -20.29
C ASN A 265 -0.32 8.44 -18.91
N CYS A 266 -0.45 9.74 -18.70
CA CYS A 266 -0.09 10.39 -17.45
C CYS A 266 -1.10 11.46 -17.06
N ASN A 267 -1.21 11.68 -15.74
CA ASN A 267 -2.00 12.72 -15.11
C ASN A 267 -1.16 13.47 -14.08
N TYR A 268 -1.34 14.79 -14.02
CA TYR A 268 -0.67 15.63 -13.05
C TYR A 268 -1.59 16.77 -12.61
N ASP A 269 -1.88 16.80 -11.31
CA ASP A 269 -2.58 17.88 -10.63
C ASP A 269 -1.88 18.14 -9.29
N ALA A 270 -1.12 19.23 -9.23
CA ALA A 270 -0.32 19.59 -8.08
C ALA A 270 -1.15 19.78 -6.80
N CYS A 271 -2.44 20.15 -6.93
CA CYS A 271 -3.33 20.35 -5.78
C CYS A 271 -3.83 19.03 -5.17
N SER A 272 -3.98 18.00 -6.00
CA SER A 272 -4.53 16.71 -5.58
C SER A 272 -3.43 15.74 -5.16
N TYR A 273 -2.30 15.71 -5.89
CA TYR A 273 -1.21 14.76 -5.66
C TYR A 273 0.15 15.34 -6.08
N PRO A 274 1.20 15.21 -5.25
CA PRO A 274 2.49 15.85 -5.49
C PRO A 274 3.30 15.20 -6.61
N GLY A 275 2.96 14.00 -7.08
CA GLY A 275 3.66 13.26 -8.12
C GLY A 275 2.93 13.28 -9.46
N ILE A 276 3.68 13.19 -10.57
CA ILE A 276 3.10 12.87 -11.88
C ILE A 276 2.76 11.38 -11.86
N GLN A 277 1.47 11.06 -12.02
CA GLN A 277 0.96 9.69 -12.07
C GLN A 277 0.95 9.20 -13.51
N CYS A 278 1.62 8.08 -13.77
CA CYS A 278 1.77 7.53 -15.11
C CYS A 278 1.37 6.04 -15.15
N LYS A 279 0.90 5.61 -16.32
CA LYS A 279 0.65 4.21 -16.64
C LYS A 279 1.59 3.79 -17.77
N PHE A 280 2.35 2.77 -17.52
CA PHE A 280 3.21 2.12 -18.50
C PHE A 280 2.52 0.87 -19.02
N PHE A 281 2.29 0.80 -20.32
CA PHE A 281 1.74 -0.37 -20.99
C PHE A 281 2.90 -1.22 -21.54
N TYR A 282 3.23 -2.28 -20.83
CA TYR A 282 4.29 -3.20 -21.20
C TYR A 282 3.75 -4.24 -22.16
N ASP A 283 4.28 -4.30 -23.39
CA ASP A 283 3.93 -5.30 -24.38
C ASP A 283 4.87 -6.51 -24.27
N ILE A 284 4.31 -7.68 -23.97
CA ILE A 284 5.09 -8.91 -23.80
C ILE A 284 5.79 -9.34 -25.09
N ASN A 285 5.29 -8.92 -26.24
CA ASN A 285 5.79 -9.34 -27.55
C ASN A 285 6.88 -8.39 -28.13
N LEU A 286 7.13 -7.25 -27.47
CA LEU A 286 8.12 -6.29 -27.94
C LEU A 286 9.38 -6.34 -27.06
N ASP A 287 10.54 -6.38 -27.72
CA ASP A 287 11.83 -6.25 -27.04
C ASP A 287 12.07 -4.82 -26.58
N GLU A 288 11.83 -3.83 -27.45
CA GLU A 288 11.92 -2.42 -27.13
C GLU A 288 10.55 -1.87 -26.71
N GLN A 289 10.46 -1.46 -25.46
CA GLN A 289 9.22 -0.97 -24.86
C GLN A 289 9.04 0.51 -25.09
N THR A 290 7.83 0.92 -25.43
CA THR A 290 7.47 2.34 -25.59
C THR A 290 6.67 2.90 -24.42
N GLY A 291 6.04 2.03 -23.63
CA GLY A 291 5.16 2.40 -22.52
C GLY A 291 3.83 3.04 -22.94
N GLN A 292 3.58 3.14 -24.25
CA GLN A 292 2.39 3.81 -24.78
C GLN A 292 1.13 2.96 -24.61
N PRO A 293 -0.05 3.59 -24.47
CA PRO A 293 -1.30 2.85 -24.43
C PRO A 293 -1.57 2.16 -25.77
N PRO A 294 -2.19 0.96 -25.77
CA PRO A 294 -2.56 0.26 -26.99
C PRO A 294 -3.57 1.07 -27.82
N VAL A 295 -3.38 1.08 -29.13
CA VAL A 295 -4.22 1.81 -30.09
C VAL A 295 -5.40 0.94 -30.52
N GLY A 296 -6.62 1.47 -30.42
CA GLY A 296 -7.86 0.83 -30.90
C GLY A 296 -8.56 -0.06 -29.86
N GLU A 297 -9.83 -0.39 -30.13
CA GLU A 297 -10.63 -1.25 -29.26
C GLU A 297 -10.16 -2.70 -29.22
N GLU A 298 -9.61 -3.19 -30.33
CA GLU A 298 -9.08 -4.54 -30.44
C GLU A 298 -7.82 -4.73 -29.58
N GLY A 299 -6.96 -3.71 -29.46
CA GLY A 299 -5.79 -3.72 -28.58
C GLY A 299 -6.15 -3.81 -27.10
N ARG A 300 -7.30 -3.25 -26.69
CA ARG A 300 -7.78 -3.29 -25.29
C ARG A 300 -8.40 -4.63 -24.90
N LYS A 301 -8.98 -5.36 -25.83
CA LYS A 301 -9.63 -6.67 -25.59
C LYS A 301 -8.65 -7.83 -25.59
N GLN A 302 -7.49 -7.68 -26.21
CA GLN A 302 -6.44 -8.69 -26.19
C GLN A 302 -5.53 -8.42 -24.98
N SER A 303 -5.53 -9.32 -24.01
CA SER A 303 -4.75 -9.29 -22.76
C SER A 303 -3.22 -9.43 -22.95
N LYS A 304 -2.66 -8.79 -23.96
CA LYS A 304 -1.23 -8.85 -24.30
C LYS A 304 -0.37 -7.84 -23.54
N TYR A 305 -1.00 -6.88 -22.85
CA TYR A 305 -0.31 -5.80 -22.17
C TYR A 305 -0.39 -5.95 -20.65
N LEU A 306 0.74 -5.67 -19.98
CA LEU A 306 0.76 -5.48 -18.54
C LEU A 306 0.72 -3.97 -18.26
N GLU A 307 -0.23 -3.54 -17.44
CA GLU A 307 -0.35 -2.15 -17.01
C GLU A 307 0.36 -1.95 -15.68
N ILE A 308 1.44 -1.17 -15.69
CA ILE A 308 2.25 -0.87 -14.51
C ILE A 308 2.21 0.62 -14.25
N SER A 309 1.97 1.01 -13.02
CA SER A 309 1.93 2.42 -12.62
C SER A 309 3.33 2.88 -12.21
N PHE A 310 3.68 4.10 -12.59
CA PHE A 310 4.84 4.77 -12.02
C PHE A 310 4.53 6.23 -11.68
N MET A 311 5.22 6.76 -10.69
CA MET A 311 5.00 8.10 -10.19
C MET A 311 6.34 8.81 -10.06
N ILE A 312 6.41 10.04 -10.55
CA ILE A 312 7.63 10.84 -10.53
C ILE A 312 7.39 12.09 -9.70
N PHE A 313 8.23 12.29 -8.69
CA PHE A 313 8.12 13.41 -7.74
C PHE A 313 9.13 14.51 -8.04
N ARG A 314 8.86 15.72 -7.55
CA ARG A 314 9.76 16.89 -7.67
C ARG A 314 11.17 16.61 -7.17
N THR A 315 11.31 15.83 -6.11
CA THR A 315 12.59 15.46 -5.50
C THR A 315 13.46 14.53 -6.33
N GLY A 316 12.96 14.08 -7.51
CA GLY A 316 13.62 13.07 -8.32
C GLY A 316 13.39 11.63 -7.86
N SER A 317 12.55 11.43 -6.86
CA SER A 317 12.09 10.11 -6.44
C SER A 317 11.12 9.55 -7.46
N VAL A 318 11.25 8.28 -7.79
CA VAL A 318 10.38 7.55 -8.73
C VAL A 318 9.88 6.29 -8.06
N LEU A 319 8.56 6.09 -8.04
CA LEU A 319 7.92 4.85 -7.60
C LEU A 319 7.47 4.07 -8.82
N VAL A 320 7.68 2.75 -8.83
CA VAL A 320 7.15 1.83 -9.84
C VAL A 320 6.38 0.73 -9.13
N VAL A 321 5.09 0.62 -9.44
CA VAL A 321 4.16 -0.23 -8.70
C VAL A 321 3.27 -0.98 -9.68
N GLY A 322 3.19 -2.30 -9.56
CA GLY A 322 2.27 -3.08 -10.40
C GLY A 322 2.37 -4.58 -10.23
N LYS A 323 1.49 -5.26 -10.94
CA LYS A 323 1.48 -6.73 -11.04
C LYS A 323 2.37 -7.17 -12.19
N CYS A 324 3.61 -7.51 -11.89
CA CYS A 324 4.57 -8.03 -12.87
C CYS A 324 5.59 -8.94 -12.18
N ASN A 325 6.43 -9.60 -12.98
CA ASN A 325 7.65 -10.23 -12.49
C ASN A 325 8.81 -9.20 -12.43
N GLU A 326 9.91 -9.59 -11.84
CA GLU A 326 11.07 -8.70 -11.65
C GLU A 326 11.72 -8.34 -13.00
N ASP A 327 11.77 -9.24 -13.98
CA ASP A 327 12.36 -8.97 -15.29
C ASP A 327 11.62 -7.84 -16.02
N VAL A 328 10.29 -7.88 -15.99
CA VAL A 328 9.45 -6.80 -16.55
C VAL A 328 9.68 -5.50 -15.79
N LEU A 329 9.76 -5.57 -14.46
CA LEU A 329 10.01 -4.39 -13.63
C LEU A 329 11.34 -3.72 -13.96
N PHE A 330 12.42 -4.51 -14.15
CA PHE A 330 13.74 -3.98 -14.53
C PHE A 330 13.72 -3.37 -15.92
N LYS A 331 13.04 -3.97 -16.91
CA LYS A 331 12.90 -3.38 -18.24
C LYS A 331 12.16 -2.02 -18.20
N ILE A 332 11.13 -1.91 -17.36
CA ILE A 332 10.42 -0.64 -17.15
C ILE A 332 11.33 0.39 -16.46
N TYR A 333 12.08 -0.02 -15.46
CA TYR A 333 13.07 0.83 -14.80
C TYR A 333 14.11 1.37 -15.81
N ASP A 334 14.68 0.52 -16.67
CA ASP A 334 15.67 0.92 -17.67
C ASP A 334 15.10 1.94 -18.65
N PHE A 335 13.84 1.76 -19.08
CA PHE A 335 13.14 2.73 -19.91
C PHE A 335 13.00 4.09 -19.22
N ILE A 336 12.49 4.11 -17.97
CA ILE A 336 12.26 5.35 -17.22
C ILE A 336 13.60 6.04 -16.93
N LYS A 337 14.62 5.29 -16.52
CA LYS A 337 15.97 5.77 -16.30
C LYS A 337 16.54 6.45 -17.53
N LYS A 338 16.54 5.76 -18.69
CA LYS A 338 17.02 6.28 -19.95
C LYS A 338 16.27 7.56 -20.37
N MET A 339 14.95 7.60 -20.19
CA MET A 339 14.12 8.77 -20.44
C MET A 339 14.53 9.95 -19.56
N LEU A 340 14.63 9.76 -18.24
CA LEU A 340 15.04 10.82 -17.31
C LEU A 340 16.45 11.32 -17.57
N GLU A 341 17.38 10.44 -17.95
CA GLU A 341 18.74 10.81 -18.33
C GLU A 341 18.78 11.61 -19.63
N THR A 342 17.99 11.24 -20.63
CA THR A 342 17.92 11.94 -21.93
C THR A 342 17.33 13.34 -21.79
N GLU A 343 16.30 13.47 -20.96
CA GLU A 343 15.57 14.73 -20.81
C GLU A 343 16.17 15.66 -19.73
N TYR A 344 17.26 15.27 -19.05
CA TYR A 344 17.85 15.99 -17.92
C TYR A 344 17.98 17.50 -18.13
N MET A 345 18.51 17.93 -19.28
CA MET A 345 18.71 19.36 -19.59
C MET A 345 17.38 20.12 -19.73
N THR A 346 16.31 19.42 -20.10
CA THR A 346 14.99 20.02 -20.30
C THR A 346 14.17 20.06 -19.03
N ILE A 347 14.24 18.99 -18.21
CA ILE A 347 13.36 18.79 -17.05
C ILE A 347 14.05 19.07 -15.72
N GLY A 348 15.39 19.11 -15.70
CA GLY A 348 16.15 19.34 -14.49
C GLY A 348 15.89 20.75 -13.93
N LYS A 349 15.80 20.87 -12.62
CA LYS A 349 15.68 22.14 -11.90
C LYS A 349 16.93 22.32 -11.03
N CYS A 350 17.67 23.36 -11.31
CA CYS A 350 18.80 23.74 -10.44
C CYS A 350 18.21 24.38 -9.19
N LEU A 351 18.41 23.77 -8.03
CA LEU A 351 18.13 24.43 -6.75
C LEU A 351 19.37 25.20 -6.35
N VAL A 352 19.26 26.49 -6.31
CA VAL A 352 20.23 27.33 -5.61
C VAL A 352 20.16 26.91 -4.13
N PRO A 353 21.28 26.52 -3.50
CA PRO A 353 21.26 26.27 -2.07
C PRO A 353 20.84 27.58 -1.39
N LYS A 354 19.64 27.63 -0.83
CA LYS A 354 19.33 28.70 0.13
C LYS A 354 20.42 28.59 1.20
N HIS A 355 21.16 29.65 1.45
CA HIS A 355 21.99 29.77 2.64
C HIS A 355 21.14 29.36 3.83
N ILE A 356 21.26 28.10 4.22
CA ILE A 356 20.62 27.63 5.44
C ILE A 356 21.47 28.23 6.53
N ASP A 357 20.94 29.26 7.19
CA ASP A 357 21.45 29.67 8.49
C ASP A 357 21.52 28.41 9.35
N VAL A 358 22.73 27.91 9.59
CA VAL A 358 23.04 26.60 10.21
C VAL A 358 22.54 26.54 11.67
N GLU A 359 21.94 27.60 12.20
CA GLU A 359 21.60 27.70 13.63
C GLU A 359 20.15 27.34 14.02
N LYS A 360 19.27 27.02 13.09
CA LYS A 360 17.97 26.48 13.49
C LYS A 360 17.92 24.95 13.34
N LYS A 361 18.59 24.23 14.27
CA LYS A 361 18.21 22.83 14.54
C LYS A 361 16.70 22.79 14.76
N ARG A 362 15.95 22.26 13.78
CA ARG A 362 14.53 21.94 13.96
C ARG A 362 14.46 20.95 15.12
N ILE A 363 14.09 21.44 16.30
CA ILE A 363 13.76 20.58 17.43
C ILE A 363 12.55 19.78 16.97
N SER A 364 12.76 18.49 16.69
CA SER A 364 11.68 17.59 16.34
C SER A 364 10.66 17.61 17.50
N LYS A 365 9.44 18.09 17.23
CA LYS A 365 8.39 18.08 18.26
C LYS A 365 8.12 16.63 18.63
N ILE A 366 8.57 16.23 19.81
CA ILE A 366 8.25 14.91 20.35
C ILE A 366 6.74 14.90 20.63
N ARG A 367 6.01 14.14 19.81
CA ARG A 367 4.59 13.89 20.02
C ARG A 367 4.45 12.67 20.94
N ARG A 368 3.70 12.83 22.03
CA ARG A 368 3.41 11.73 22.97
C ARG A 368 1.97 11.28 22.80
N LYS A 369 1.76 9.96 22.76
CA LYS A 369 0.44 9.33 22.80
C LYS A 369 0.43 8.37 24.00
N THR A 370 -0.52 8.55 24.89
CA THR A 370 -0.73 7.64 26.03
C THR A 370 -1.80 6.61 25.64
N ILE A 371 -1.50 5.34 25.80
CA ILE A 371 -2.44 4.24 25.62
C ILE A 371 -2.53 3.51 26.94
N THR A 372 -3.71 3.49 27.51
CA THR A 372 -3.99 2.71 28.73
C THR A 372 -4.40 1.31 28.32
N ILE A 373 -3.66 0.32 28.79
CA ILE A 373 -3.95 -1.10 28.54
C ILE A 373 -4.42 -1.68 29.87
N SER A 374 -5.70 -2.07 29.95
CA SER A 374 -6.21 -2.82 31.10
C SER A 374 -5.63 -4.24 31.08
N LYS A 375 -5.17 -4.70 32.24
CA LYS A 375 -4.67 -6.07 32.43
C LYS A 375 -5.81 -7.08 32.41
#